data_e3464deee8191a04ccd2354088c698e6
#
_entry.id   e3464deee8191a04ccd2354088c698e6
#
_cell.length_a   1.000
_cell.length_b   1.000
_cell.length_c   1.000
_cell.angle_alpha   90.00
_cell.angle_beta   90.00
_cell.angle_gamma   90.00
#
_symmetry.space_group_name_H-M   'P 1'
#
loop_
_entity.id
_entity.type
_entity.pdbx_description
1 polymer ?
#
loop_
_entity_poly.entity_id
_entity_poly.type
_entity_poly.pdbx_seq_one_letter_code
_entity_poly.pdbx_strand_id
1 'polypeptide(L)'
;MPRFYVDFALSPDSVVELPDNVVRHLNVLRVKNTEEIVLFNGNGKAYPALPEVLEKRRTSVRILREEATDNESPLNITLVQAVSAAERMDFTLQKSVELGVAEIRPVISERCVVRLSGERAEKRVARWQEIVVSACEQSGRNIVPKVLPLTTYAQALQQLPQETTKLLMSLNRAQKLSDVRPQSGKVVFMVGPEGGWTEKEEQQAFDAGFQSVTLGKRVLRTETTSLAAIAAMQTLWGDFA
;
A
#
# COMPACT_ATOMS: atom_id res chain seq x y z
N MET A 1 -15.52 15.53 1.93
CA MET A 1 -14.81 15.94 3.16
C MET A 1 -13.31 15.67 2.98
N PRO A 2 -12.43 16.66 3.18
CA PRO A 2 -10.98 16.43 3.16
C PRO A 2 -10.59 15.48 4.30
N ARG A 3 -9.60 14.62 4.05
CA ARG A 3 -9.14 13.60 5.00
C ARG A 3 -7.65 13.77 5.24
N PHE A 4 -7.21 13.58 6.48
CA PHE A 4 -5.82 13.78 6.88
C PHE A 4 -5.38 12.71 7.86
N TYR A 5 -4.22 12.14 7.60
CA TYR A 5 -3.56 11.23 8.52
C TYR A 5 -2.81 11.99 9.61
N VAL A 6 -2.92 11.49 10.83
CA VAL A 6 -2.12 11.94 11.97
C VAL A 6 -1.58 10.72 12.74
N ASP A 7 -0.41 10.82 13.33
CA ASP A 7 0.30 9.70 13.98
C ASP A 7 0.11 9.65 15.50
N PHE A 8 -0.90 10.33 16.02
CA PHE A 8 -1.22 10.36 17.45
C PHE A 8 -2.63 9.85 17.75
N ALA A 9 -2.90 9.61 19.04
CA ALA A 9 -4.20 9.13 19.48
C ALA A 9 -5.29 10.18 19.28
N LEU A 10 -6.46 9.73 18.81
CA LEU A 10 -7.65 10.55 18.61
C LEU A 10 -8.79 10.06 19.52
N SER A 11 -9.50 10.99 20.11
CA SER A 11 -10.70 10.68 20.95
C SER A 11 -11.79 11.74 20.77
N PRO A 12 -13.07 11.33 20.80
CA PRO A 12 -14.18 12.27 20.74
C PRO A 12 -14.10 13.37 21.81
N ASP A 13 -14.65 14.52 21.49
CA ASP A 13 -14.71 15.73 22.33
C ASP A 13 -13.36 16.36 22.69
N SER A 14 -12.24 15.81 22.20
CA SER A 14 -10.91 16.39 22.39
C SER A 14 -10.59 17.47 21.36
N VAL A 15 -9.75 18.41 21.75
CA VAL A 15 -9.14 19.40 20.85
C VAL A 15 -7.70 19.02 20.62
N VAL A 16 -7.31 18.92 19.35
CA VAL A 16 -5.94 18.53 18.95
C VAL A 16 -5.33 19.59 18.05
N GLU A 17 -4.04 19.83 18.22
CA GLU A 17 -3.26 20.67 17.32
C GLU A 17 -2.74 19.82 16.16
N LEU A 18 -2.90 20.31 14.92
CA LEU A 18 -2.54 19.56 13.72
C LEU A 18 -1.06 19.76 13.37
N PRO A 19 -0.39 18.72 12.86
CA PRO A 19 0.99 18.81 12.38
C PRO A 19 1.14 19.80 11.22
N ASP A 20 2.34 20.39 11.08
CA ASP A 20 2.64 21.40 10.07
C ASP A 20 2.34 20.97 8.62
N ASN A 21 2.56 19.70 8.29
CA ASN A 21 2.24 19.15 6.98
C ASN A 21 0.73 19.15 6.71
N VAL A 22 -0.08 18.81 7.70
CA VAL A 22 -1.55 18.85 7.62
C VAL A 22 -2.04 20.29 7.54
N VAL A 23 -1.49 21.19 8.36
CA VAL A 23 -1.82 22.64 8.31
C VAL A 23 -1.55 23.21 6.92
N ARG A 24 -0.41 22.89 6.32
CA ARG A 24 -0.10 23.31 4.94
C ARG A 24 -1.10 22.76 3.93
N HIS A 25 -1.50 21.49 4.05
CA HIS A 25 -2.45 20.86 3.15
C HIS A 25 -3.85 21.48 3.28
N LEU A 26 -4.32 21.75 4.50
CA LEU A 26 -5.57 22.50 4.76
C LEU A 26 -5.58 23.87 4.09
N ASN A 27 -4.47 24.61 4.19
CA ASN A 27 -4.33 25.92 3.53
C ASN A 27 -4.39 25.83 2.00
N VAL A 28 -3.76 24.78 1.40
CA VAL A 28 -3.85 24.54 -0.05
C VAL A 28 -5.28 24.26 -0.49
N LEU A 29 -6.00 23.44 0.29
CA LEU A 29 -7.40 23.09 0.03
C LEU A 29 -8.38 24.24 0.39
N ARG A 30 -7.91 25.30 1.03
CA ARG A 30 -8.71 26.45 1.47
C ARG A 30 -9.92 26.06 2.32
N VAL A 31 -9.73 25.09 3.21
CA VAL A 31 -10.76 24.63 4.14
C VAL A 31 -11.19 25.79 5.04
N LYS A 32 -12.50 25.91 5.27
CA LYS A 32 -13.07 26.94 6.15
C LYS A 32 -13.31 26.38 7.55
N ASN A 33 -13.38 27.27 8.55
CA ASN A 33 -13.66 26.91 9.94
C ASN A 33 -15.06 26.32 10.17
N THR A 34 -15.95 26.40 9.19
CA THR A 34 -17.29 25.83 9.22
C THR A 34 -17.39 24.48 8.49
N GLU A 35 -16.29 23.99 7.93
CA GLU A 35 -16.26 22.77 7.14
C GLU A 35 -15.66 21.63 7.96
N GLU A 36 -16.39 20.54 8.08
CA GLU A 36 -15.85 19.31 8.70
C GLU A 36 -14.71 18.73 7.85
N ILE A 37 -13.70 18.26 8.55
CA ILE A 37 -12.62 17.42 8.00
C ILE A 37 -12.67 16.05 8.68
N VAL A 38 -11.99 15.07 8.11
CA VAL A 38 -11.84 13.76 8.75
C VAL A 38 -10.38 13.55 9.11
N LEU A 39 -10.11 13.23 10.36
CA LEU A 39 -8.82 12.70 10.81
C LEU A 39 -8.87 11.19 10.88
N PHE A 40 -7.74 10.53 10.67
CA PHE A 40 -7.55 9.11 10.93
C PHE A 40 -6.09 8.84 11.31
N ASN A 41 -5.84 7.77 12.08
CA ASN A 41 -4.52 7.46 12.61
C ASN A 41 -4.07 6.01 12.35
N GLY A 42 -4.72 5.31 11.43
CA GLY A 42 -4.37 3.93 11.08
C GLY A 42 -5.05 2.86 11.92
N ASN A 43 -5.90 3.22 12.86
CA ASN A 43 -6.62 2.28 13.74
C ASN A 43 -7.92 1.71 13.15
N GLY A 44 -8.21 2.02 11.89
CA GLY A 44 -9.42 1.56 11.20
C GLY A 44 -10.66 2.45 11.41
N LYS A 45 -10.54 3.55 12.16
CA LYS A 45 -11.62 4.47 12.47
C LYS A 45 -11.44 5.82 11.81
N ALA A 46 -12.55 6.50 11.55
CA ALA A 46 -12.59 7.88 11.10
C ALA A 46 -13.01 8.81 12.25
N TYR A 47 -12.46 10.00 12.28
CA TYR A 47 -12.71 11.01 13.30
C TYR A 47 -13.10 12.33 12.63
N PRO A 48 -14.39 12.55 12.35
CA PRO A 48 -14.87 13.86 11.91
C PRO A 48 -14.53 14.94 12.94
N ALA A 49 -13.99 16.05 12.43
CA ALA A 49 -13.51 17.15 13.26
C ALA A 49 -13.83 18.50 12.63
N LEU A 50 -13.99 19.52 13.47
CA LEU A 50 -14.25 20.88 13.04
C LEU A 50 -13.11 21.80 13.49
N PRO A 51 -12.56 22.67 12.60
CA PRO A 51 -11.55 23.64 12.98
C PRO A 51 -12.05 24.61 14.05
N GLU A 52 -11.32 24.76 15.15
CA GLU A 52 -11.56 25.80 16.17
C GLU A 52 -10.63 26.99 15.96
N VAL A 53 -9.37 26.73 15.66
CA VAL A 53 -8.38 27.73 15.27
C VAL A 53 -7.86 27.37 13.88
N LEU A 54 -7.98 28.28 12.94
CA LEU A 54 -7.52 28.10 11.57
C LEU A 54 -6.63 29.27 11.18
N GLU A 55 -5.35 29.13 11.42
CA GLU A 55 -4.32 30.12 11.11
C GLU A 55 -3.32 29.56 10.09
N LYS A 56 -2.57 30.44 9.45
CA LYS A 56 -1.61 30.06 8.39
C LYS A 56 -0.55 29.04 8.86
N ARG A 57 -0.17 29.10 10.15
CA ARG A 57 0.89 28.27 10.73
C ARG A 57 0.42 27.38 11.88
N ARG A 58 -0.81 27.54 12.33
CA ARG A 58 -1.35 26.80 13.45
C ARG A 58 -2.82 26.51 13.21
N THR A 59 -3.20 25.27 13.39
CA THR A 59 -4.60 24.85 13.30
C THR A 59 -4.87 23.88 14.43
N SER A 60 -5.94 24.14 15.20
CA SER A 60 -6.51 23.16 16.11
C SER A 60 -7.92 22.78 15.67
N VAL A 61 -8.29 21.55 15.92
CA VAL A 61 -9.61 21.03 15.57
C VAL A 61 -10.22 20.31 16.77
N ARG A 62 -11.53 20.42 16.91
CA ARG A 62 -12.33 19.62 17.86
C ARG A 62 -12.78 18.36 17.17
N ILE A 63 -12.47 17.22 17.74
CA ILE A 63 -12.97 15.92 17.28
C ILE A 63 -14.42 15.79 17.73
N LEU A 64 -15.33 15.62 16.76
CA LEU A 64 -16.77 15.60 17.04
C LEU A 64 -17.25 14.22 17.49
N ARG A 65 -16.73 13.18 16.84
CA ARG A 65 -17.16 11.79 17.06
C ARG A 65 -16.14 10.80 16.49
N GLU A 66 -16.30 9.55 16.87
CA GLU A 66 -15.60 8.40 16.29
C GLU A 66 -16.58 7.64 15.39
N GLU A 67 -16.18 7.29 14.19
CA GLU A 67 -16.95 6.51 13.24
C GLU A 67 -16.21 5.22 12.88
N ALA A 68 -16.86 4.08 13.10
CA ALA A 68 -16.38 2.82 12.54
C ALA A 68 -16.68 2.83 11.03
N THR A 69 -15.70 2.44 10.24
CA THR A 69 -15.83 2.32 8.78
C THR A 69 -15.42 0.91 8.35
N ASP A 70 -16.20 0.32 7.48
CA ASP A 70 -15.93 -1.00 6.90
C ASP A 70 -15.61 -0.83 5.41
N ASN A 71 -14.44 -0.30 5.13
CA ASN A 71 -13.95 -0.07 3.77
C ASN A 71 -12.60 -0.77 3.50
N GLU A 72 -12.27 -1.77 4.31
CA GLU A 72 -11.10 -2.61 4.10
C GLU A 72 -11.51 -3.94 3.49
N SER A 73 -10.73 -4.41 2.51
CA SER A 73 -10.95 -5.72 1.92
C SER A 73 -10.79 -6.85 2.96
N PRO A 74 -11.65 -7.89 2.93
CA PRO A 74 -11.44 -9.08 3.74
C PRO A 74 -10.21 -9.89 3.28
N LEU A 75 -9.68 -9.61 2.08
CA LEU A 75 -8.49 -10.25 1.54
C LEU A 75 -7.23 -9.50 1.94
N ASN A 76 -6.39 -10.12 2.76
CA ASN A 76 -5.11 -9.54 3.17
C ASN A 76 -4.04 -9.80 2.10
N ILE A 77 -3.75 -8.79 1.29
CA ILE A 77 -2.79 -8.86 0.18
C ILE A 77 -1.46 -8.22 0.60
N THR A 78 -0.38 -8.99 0.58
CA THR A 78 1.00 -8.49 0.67
C THR A 78 1.61 -8.44 -0.73
N LEU A 79 1.98 -7.25 -1.17
CA LEU A 79 2.71 -7.04 -2.43
C LEU A 79 4.22 -7.03 -2.18
N VAL A 80 4.94 -8.00 -2.71
CA VAL A 80 6.41 -7.98 -2.80
C VAL A 80 6.77 -7.40 -4.17
N GLN A 81 7.16 -6.12 -4.17
CA GLN A 81 7.43 -5.37 -5.39
C GLN A 81 8.92 -5.20 -5.61
N ALA A 82 9.44 -5.73 -6.71
CA ALA A 82 10.80 -5.39 -7.13
C ALA A 82 10.87 -3.91 -7.50
N VAL A 83 11.92 -3.23 -7.01
CA VAL A 83 12.07 -1.78 -7.21
C VAL A 83 12.18 -1.47 -8.70
N SER A 84 11.29 -0.63 -9.18
CA SER A 84 11.24 -0.13 -10.56
C SER A 84 11.63 1.35 -10.61
N ALA A 85 11.66 1.93 -11.82
CA ALA A 85 11.90 3.36 -12.02
C ALA A 85 10.95 4.22 -11.17
N ALA A 86 11.44 5.39 -10.70
CA ALA A 86 10.81 6.18 -9.63
C ALA A 86 9.30 6.42 -9.86
N GLU A 87 8.92 6.94 -11.03
CA GLU A 87 7.52 7.25 -11.34
C GLU A 87 6.62 6.01 -11.38
N ARG A 88 7.14 4.89 -11.90
CA ARG A 88 6.39 3.62 -11.94
C ARG A 88 6.20 3.04 -10.55
N MET A 89 7.24 3.11 -9.71
CA MET A 89 7.14 2.65 -8.33
C MET A 89 6.13 3.49 -7.55
N ASP A 90 6.21 4.83 -7.63
CA ASP A 90 5.28 5.73 -6.96
C ASP A 90 3.82 5.47 -7.40
N PHE A 91 3.59 5.29 -8.70
CA PHE A 91 2.29 4.94 -9.26
C PHE A 91 1.78 3.58 -8.77
N THR A 92 2.66 2.56 -8.78
CA THR A 92 2.31 1.22 -8.28
C THR A 92 1.86 1.28 -6.83
N LEU A 93 2.62 1.96 -5.97
CA LEU A 93 2.29 2.07 -4.55
C LEU A 93 0.96 2.78 -4.33
N GLN A 94 0.77 3.94 -4.95
CA GLN A 94 -0.46 4.71 -4.86
C GLN A 94 -1.68 3.86 -5.23
N LYS A 95 -1.65 3.25 -6.40
CA LYS A 95 -2.80 2.50 -6.92
C LYS A 95 -3.02 1.15 -6.23
N SER A 96 -1.95 0.52 -5.73
CA SER A 96 -2.09 -0.69 -4.92
C SER A 96 -2.84 -0.41 -3.61
N VAL A 97 -2.63 0.76 -3.00
CA VAL A 97 -3.39 1.18 -1.81
C VAL A 97 -4.86 1.36 -2.15
N GLU A 98 -5.19 2.05 -3.23
CA GLU A 98 -6.57 2.24 -3.70
C GLU A 98 -7.28 0.91 -3.97
N LEU A 99 -6.54 -0.11 -4.41
CA LEU A 99 -7.03 -1.46 -4.70
C LEU A 99 -7.03 -2.40 -3.48
N GLY A 100 -6.71 -1.91 -2.28
CA GLY A 100 -6.86 -2.67 -1.04
C GLY A 100 -5.64 -3.50 -0.62
N VAL A 101 -4.41 -3.20 -1.08
CA VAL A 101 -3.20 -3.85 -0.56
C VAL A 101 -3.08 -3.60 0.96
N ALA A 102 -2.67 -4.63 1.72
CA ALA A 102 -2.52 -4.53 3.18
C ALA A 102 -1.07 -4.25 3.60
N GLU A 103 -0.09 -4.71 2.84
CA GLU A 103 1.33 -4.52 3.13
C GLU A 103 2.15 -4.48 1.84
N ILE A 104 3.20 -3.67 1.82
CA ILE A 104 4.11 -3.54 0.68
C ILE A 104 5.54 -3.85 1.13
N ARG A 105 6.20 -4.76 0.42
CA ARG A 105 7.58 -5.20 0.65
C ARG A 105 8.43 -4.88 -0.57
N PRO A 106 9.13 -3.74 -0.61
CA PRO A 106 10.04 -3.43 -1.70
C PRO A 106 11.28 -4.32 -1.64
N VAL A 107 11.70 -4.83 -2.79
CA VAL A 107 12.87 -5.72 -2.88
C VAL A 107 13.82 -5.32 -4.00
N ILE A 108 15.12 -5.53 -3.80
CA ILE A 108 16.12 -5.46 -4.85
C ILE A 108 16.30 -6.85 -5.43
N SER A 109 15.94 -7.02 -6.69
CA SER A 109 16.21 -8.20 -7.50
C SER A 109 17.42 -8.01 -8.41
N GLU A 110 17.86 -9.07 -9.05
CA GLU A 110 19.07 -9.06 -9.87
C GLU A 110 18.97 -8.08 -11.06
N ARG A 111 17.78 -8.02 -11.69
CA ARG A 111 17.51 -7.17 -12.86
C ARG A 111 16.89 -5.81 -12.53
N CYS A 112 16.87 -5.39 -11.25
CA CYS A 112 16.51 -4.03 -10.89
C CYS A 112 17.51 -3.04 -11.48
N VAL A 113 17.02 -2.06 -12.23
CA VAL A 113 17.84 -0.97 -12.78
C VAL A 113 18.24 0.00 -11.67
N VAL A 114 17.33 0.26 -10.74
CA VAL A 114 17.57 1.15 -9.61
C VAL A 114 18.28 0.40 -8.49
N ARG A 115 19.40 0.94 -8.02
CA ARG A 115 20.17 0.40 -6.90
C ARG A 115 20.08 1.37 -5.71
N LEU A 116 19.52 0.90 -4.63
CA LEU A 116 19.33 1.66 -3.38
C LEU A 116 19.99 0.92 -2.23
N SER A 117 20.71 1.64 -1.37
CA SER A 117 21.32 1.09 -0.15
C SER A 117 21.51 2.18 0.89
N GLY A 118 21.67 1.77 2.16
CA GLY A 118 21.92 2.67 3.28
C GLY A 118 20.88 3.79 3.39
N GLU A 119 21.31 4.97 3.76
CA GLU A 119 20.46 6.15 4.00
C GLU A 119 19.57 6.51 2.79
N ARG A 120 20.06 6.27 1.55
CA ARG A 120 19.24 6.51 0.35
C ARG A 120 18.04 5.55 0.27
N ALA A 121 18.21 4.31 0.69
CA ALA A 121 17.12 3.34 0.76
C ALA A 121 16.10 3.75 1.82
N GLU A 122 16.55 4.15 3.00
CA GLU A 122 15.69 4.60 4.10
C GLU A 122 14.86 5.82 3.70
N LYS A 123 15.50 6.85 3.12
CA LYS A 123 14.79 8.04 2.61
C LYS A 123 13.77 7.68 1.51
N ARG A 124 14.08 6.71 0.67
CA ARG A 124 13.16 6.27 -0.37
C ARG A 124 11.95 5.52 0.21
N VAL A 125 12.17 4.64 1.19
CA VAL A 125 11.09 3.93 1.89
C VAL A 125 10.19 4.92 2.65
N ALA A 126 10.77 5.91 3.33
CA ALA A 126 10.00 6.97 3.98
C ALA A 126 9.11 7.74 2.98
N ARG A 127 9.67 8.10 1.81
CA ARG A 127 8.90 8.74 0.73
C ARG A 127 7.79 7.85 0.21
N TRP A 128 8.00 6.55 0.05
CA TRP A 128 6.96 5.62 -0.36
C TRP A 128 5.85 5.50 0.68
N GLN A 129 6.19 5.53 1.98
CA GLN A 129 5.18 5.56 3.04
C GLN A 129 4.32 6.83 2.99
N GLU A 130 4.89 7.99 2.67
CA GLU A 130 4.12 9.22 2.46
C GLU A 130 3.12 9.09 1.29
N ILE A 131 3.52 8.44 0.19
CA ILE A 131 2.62 8.16 -0.95
C ILE A 131 1.47 7.25 -0.51
N VAL A 132 1.75 6.22 0.26
CA VAL A 132 0.74 5.31 0.81
C VAL A 132 -0.26 6.05 1.72
N VAL A 133 0.23 6.93 2.59
CA VAL A 133 -0.62 7.79 3.43
C VAL A 133 -1.53 8.67 2.57
N SER A 134 -0.96 9.37 1.59
CA SER A 134 -1.73 10.23 0.69
C SER A 134 -2.78 9.45 -0.12
N ALA A 135 -2.47 8.21 -0.51
CA ALA A 135 -3.43 7.33 -1.18
C ALA A 135 -4.58 6.90 -0.24
N CYS A 136 -4.31 6.70 1.06
CA CYS A 136 -5.36 6.46 2.07
C CYS A 136 -6.24 7.69 2.27
N GLU A 137 -5.65 8.89 2.33
CA GLU A 137 -6.41 10.15 2.40
C GLU A 137 -7.40 10.29 1.25
N GLN A 138 -6.96 9.97 0.04
CA GLN A 138 -7.78 10.07 -1.17
C GLN A 138 -8.81 8.93 -1.28
N SER A 139 -8.44 7.68 -1.02
CA SER A 139 -9.32 6.51 -1.19
C SER A 139 -10.30 6.28 -0.05
N GLY A 140 -10.14 6.99 1.06
CA GLY A 140 -11.00 6.85 2.23
C GLY A 140 -10.59 5.76 3.20
N ARG A 141 -9.48 5.07 2.98
CA ARG A 141 -8.98 4.03 3.89
C ARG A 141 -8.53 4.61 5.22
N ASN A 142 -8.84 3.92 6.31
CA ASN A 142 -8.47 4.30 7.67
C ASN A 142 -7.38 3.41 8.27
N ILE A 143 -7.04 2.31 7.59
CA ILE A 143 -5.86 1.49 7.88
C ILE A 143 -4.79 1.84 6.86
N VAL A 144 -3.64 2.26 7.33
CA VAL A 144 -2.51 2.65 6.47
C VAL A 144 -1.63 1.44 6.22
N PRO A 145 -1.53 0.94 4.96
CA PRO A 145 -0.60 -0.13 4.63
C PRO A 145 0.84 0.25 4.99
N LYS A 146 1.58 -0.70 5.52
CA LYS A 146 2.97 -0.48 5.87
C LYS A 146 3.88 -0.77 4.69
N VAL A 147 4.78 0.16 4.38
CA VAL A 147 5.91 -0.07 3.49
C VAL A 147 7.08 -0.57 4.34
N LEU A 148 7.47 -1.83 4.17
CA LEU A 148 8.57 -2.42 4.91
C LEU A 148 9.92 -1.89 4.43
N PRO A 149 10.98 -2.01 5.24
CA PRO A 149 12.34 -1.69 4.81
C PRO A 149 12.71 -2.43 3.53
N LEU A 150 13.51 -1.77 2.69
CA LEU A 150 14.04 -2.37 1.48
C LEU A 150 14.96 -3.54 1.81
N THR A 151 14.72 -4.70 1.20
CA THR A 151 15.50 -5.91 1.41
C THR A 151 16.02 -6.48 0.08
N THR A 152 16.94 -7.44 0.15
CA THR A 152 17.29 -8.24 -1.03
C THR A 152 16.20 -9.28 -1.30
N TYR A 153 16.16 -9.77 -2.53
CA TYR A 153 15.22 -10.85 -2.93
C TYR A 153 15.30 -12.07 -2.00
N ALA A 154 16.52 -12.53 -1.70
CA ALA A 154 16.73 -13.68 -0.83
C ALA A 154 16.23 -13.45 0.60
N GLN A 155 16.48 -12.26 1.17
CA GLN A 155 15.96 -11.89 2.50
C GLN A 155 14.43 -11.83 2.51
N ALA A 156 13.82 -11.28 1.44
CA ALA A 156 12.37 -11.23 1.34
C ALA A 156 11.74 -12.63 1.40
N LEU A 157 12.30 -13.60 0.69
CA LEU A 157 11.79 -14.99 0.72
C LEU A 157 11.82 -15.61 2.13
N GLN A 158 12.80 -15.25 2.95
CA GLN A 158 12.94 -15.77 4.34
C GLN A 158 11.97 -15.11 5.33
N GLN A 159 11.49 -13.91 5.03
CA GLN A 159 10.70 -13.08 5.94
C GLN A 159 9.20 -13.07 5.60
N LEU A 160 8.74 -14.01 4.77
CA LEU A 160 7.34 -14.03 4.34
C LEU A 160 6.40 -14.40 5.49
N PRO A 161 5.17 -13.86 5.49
CA PRO A 161 4.14 -14.28 6.43
C PRO A 161 3.86 -15.78 6.28
N GLN A 162 3.62 -16.44 7.42
CA GLN A 162 3.24 -17.83 7.45
C GLN A 162 1.76 -18.00 7.04
N GLU A 163 1.40 -19.23 6.64
CA GLU A 163 0.02 -19.61 6.28
C GLU A 163 -0.60 -18.68 5.21
N THR A 164 0.17 -18.37 4.17
CA THR A 164 -0.26 -17.54 3.06
C THR A 164 -0.23 -18.29 1.75
N THR A 165 -1.14 -17.94 0.84
CA THR A 165 -1.03 -18.33 -0.57
C THR A 165 0.07 -17.52 -1.22
N LYS A 166 1.09 -18.17 -1.79
CA LYS A 166 2.27 -17.52 -2.36
C LYS A 166 2.21 -17.57 -3.88
N LEU A 167 2.20 -16.40 -4.54
CA LEU A 167 2.04 -16.26 -5.98
C LEU A 167 3.21 -15.50 -6.60
N LEU A 168 3.82 -16.06 -7.63
CA LEU A 168 4.84 -15.41 -8.43
C LEU A 168 4.24 -14.98 -9.77
N MET A 169 4.24 -13.69 -10.05
CA MET A 169 3.85 -13.18 -11.36
C MET A 169 4.96 -13.47 -12.37
N SER A 170 4.74 -14.49 -13.19
CA SER A 170 5.65 -14.95 -14.23
C SER A 170 4.87 -15.63 -15.35
N LEU A 171 5.49 -15.74 -16.52
CA LEU A 171 4.97 -16.54 -17.64
C LEU A 171 5.55 -17.97 -17.66
N ASN A 172 6.58 -18.23 -16.85
CA ASN A 172 7.24 -19.52 -16.77
C ASN A 172 6.44 -20.48 -15.90
N ARG A 173 6.03 -21.62 -16.45
CA ARG A 173 5.23 -22.66 -15.76
C ARG A 173 3.93 -22.10 -15.12
N ALA A 174 3.38 -21.03 -15.69
CA ALA A 174 2.27 -20.31 -15.08
C ALA A 174 0.94 -21.01 -15.29
N GLN A 175 0.15 -21.10 -14.23
CA GLN A 175 -1.27 -21.36 -14.28
C GLN A 175 -2.06 -20.03 -14.37
N LYS A 176 -3.34 -20.09 -14.70
CA LYS A 176 -4.19 -18.91 -14.63
C LYS A 176 -4.46 -18.54 -13.18
N LEU A 177 -4.48 -17.25 -12.86
CA LEU A 177 -4.83 -16.78 -11.51
C LEU A 177 -6.19 -17.31 -11.06
N SER A 178 -7.15 -17.41 -11.97
CA SER A 178 -8.50 -17.95 -11.71
C SER A 178 -8.54 -19.42 -11.27
N ASP A 179 -7.48 -20.18 -11.54
CA ASP A 179 -7.40 -21.59 -11.19
C ASP A 179 -6.83 -21.79 -9.76
N VAL A 180 -6.27 -20.75 -9.18
CA VAL A 180 -5.77 -20.77 -7.80
C VAL A 180 -6.93 -20.79 -6.80
N ARG A 181 -6.77 -21.54 -5.74
CA ARG A 181 -7.70 -21.58 -4.59
C ARG A 181 -6.92 -21.21 -3.32
N PRO A 182 -7.04 -19.97 -2.83
CA PRO A 182 -6.40 -19.56 -1.58
C PRO A 182 -6.89 -20.43 -0.42
N GLN A 183 -5.95 -20.90 0.42
CA GLN A 183 -6.28 -21.68 1.61
C GLN A 183 -6.73 -20.80 2.79
N SER A 184 -6.39 -19.52 2.75
CA SER A 184 -6.76 -18.51 3.74
C SER A 184 -7.03 -17.19 3.05
N GLY A 185 -7.61 -16.22 3.74
CA GLY A 185 -7.77 -14.85 3.26
C GLY A 185 -6.44 -14.06 3.16
N LYS A 186 -5.28 -14.72 3.14
CA LYS A 186 -3.96 -14.09 3.08
C LYS A 186 -3.23 -14.52 1.82
N VAL A 187 -2.80 -13.54 1.03
CA VAL A 187 -2.05 -13.75 -0.22
C VAL A 187 -0.78 -12.92 -0.20
N VAL A 188 0.34 -13.54 -0.51
CA VAL A 188 1.60 -12.86 -0.84
C VAL A 188 1.84 -13.04 -2.32
N PHE A 189 2.02 -11.96 -3.07
CA PHE A 189 2.39 -12.08 -4.48
C PHE A 189 3.59 -11.21 -4.82
N MET A 190 4.42 -11.73 -5.73
CA MET A 190 5.68 -11.12 -6.14
C MET A 190 5.59 -10.62 -7.58
N VAL A 191 6.03 -9.38 -7.80
CA VAL A 191 6.10 -8.75 -9.12
C VAL A 191 7.52 -8.29 -9.40
N GLY A 192 8.07 -8.71 -10.56
CA GLY A 192 9.43 -8.41 -11.00
C GLY A 192 9.62 -6.97 -11.45
N PRO A 193 10.89 -6.55 -11.61
CA PRO A 193 11.23 -5.28 -12.21
C PRO A 193 10.96 -5.31 -13.73
N GLU A 194 11.28 -4.23 -14.43
CA GLU A 194 11.12 -4.14 -15.90
C GLU A 194 11.85 -5.26 -16.66
N GLY A 195 12.98 -5.73 -16.14
CA GLY A 195 13.75 -6.85 -16.69
C GLY A 195 13.21 -8.25 -16.36
N GLY A 196 12.13 -8.32 -15.56
CA GLY A 196 11.57 -9.59 -15.05
C GLY A 196 12.48 -10.29 -14.04
N TRP A 197 12.10 -11.49 -13.65
CA TRP A 197 12.90 -12.36 -12.78
C TRP A 197 13.98 -13.09 -13.57
N THR A 198 15.10 -13.45 -12.93
CA THR A 198 16.03 -14.44 -13.48
C THR A 198 15.51 -15.86 -13.23
N GLU A 199 15.98 -16.82 -14.02
CA GLU A 199 15.64 -18.25 -13.81
C GLU A 199 16.01 -18.72 -12.40
N LYS A 200 17.11 -18.21 -11.86
CA LYS A 200 17.56 -18.48 -10.50
C LYS A 200 16.58 -17.95 -9.45
N GLU A 201 16.10 -16.70 -9.62
CA GLU A 201 15.12 -16.10 -8.73
C GLU A 201 13.77 -16.83 -8.79
N GLU A 202 13.32 -17.20 -9.99
CA GLU A 202 12.11 -18.02 -10.15
C GLU A 202 12.23 -19.37 -9.43
N GLN A 203 13.37 -20.06 -9.61
CA GLN A 203 13.58 -21.34 -8.93
C GLN A 203 13.60 -21.17 -7.41
N GLN A 204 14.26 -20.13 -6.89
CA GLN A 204 14.23 -19.82 -5.45
C GLN A 204 12.82 -19.55 -4.92
N ALA A 205 11.97 -18.87 -5.71
CA ALA A 205 10.57 -18.67 -5.34
C ALA A 205 9.81 -19.99 -5.32
N PHE A 206 10.02 -20.88 -6.30
CA PHE A 206 9.37 -22.21 -6.33
C PHE A 206 9.80 -23.06 -5.13
N ASP A 207 11.09 -23.04 -4.78
CA ASP A 207 11.62 -23.75 -3.60
C ASP A 207 11.04 -23.18 -2.29
N ALA A 208 10.66 -21.87 -2.27
CA ALA A 208 9.97 -21.22 -1.16
C ALA A 208 8.44 -21.42 -1.18
N GLY A 209 7.91 -22.23 -2.10
CA GLY A 209 6.50 -22.61 -2.18
C GLY A 209 5.63 -21.64 -2.98
N PHE A 210 6.21 -20.76 -3.80
CA PHE A 210 5.44 -19.92 -4.71
C PHE A 210 4.90 -20.73 -5.89
N GLN A 211 3.68 -20.41 -6.28
CA GLN A 211 3.06 -20.88 -7.52
C GLN A 211 3.14 -19.77 -8.58
N SER A 212 3.64 -20.13 -9.77
CA SER A 212 3.67 -19.20 -10.88
C SER A 212 2.27 -18.98 -11.43
N VAL A 213 1.88 -17.71 -11.60
CA VAL A 213 0.57 -17.33 -12.11
C VAL A 213 0.65 -16.25 -13.18
N THR A 214 -0.32 -16.27 -14.10
CA THR A 214 -0.47 -15.28 -15.17
C THR A 214 -1.89 -14.76 -15.28
N LEU A 215 -2.01 -13.53 -15.78
CA LEU A 215 -3.28 -12.86 -16.08
C LEU A 215 -3.66 -12.94 -17.58
N GLY A 216 -2.96 -13.75 -18.33
CA GLY A 216 -3.19 -13.94 -19.76
C GLY A 216 -1.88 -14.06 -20.54
N LYS A 217 -1.96 -14.01 -21.87
CA LYS A 217 -0.83 -14.29 -22.78
C LYS A 217 0.07 -13.09 -23.05
N ARG A 218 -0.33 -11.90 -22.65
CA ARG A 218 0.44 -10.66 -22.91
C ARG A 218 1.46 -10.41 -21.81
N VAL A 219 2.63 -9.91 -22.19
CA VAL A 219 3.60 -9.37 -21.23
C VAL A 219 3.07 -8.02 -20.75
N LEU A 220 2.86 -7.89 -19.45
CA LEU A 220 2.46 -6.66 -18.80
C LEU A 220 3.68 -5.93 -18.24
N ARG A 221 3.64 -4.61 -18.20
CA ARG A 221 4.63 -3.81 -17.47
C ARG A 221 4.49 -4.08 -15.98
N THR A 222 5.57 -3.84 -15.22
CA THR A 222 5.62 -4.12 -13.77
C THR A 222 4.48 -3.45 -13.01
N GLU A 223 4.23 -2.17 -13.25
CA GLU A 223 3.13 -1.41 -12.67
C GLU A 223 1.77 -1.98 -13.06
N THR A 224 1.58 -2.32 -14.32
CA THR A 224 0.33 -2.93 -14.81
C THR A 224 0.09 -4.30 -14.20
N THR A 225 1.15 -5.11 -14.06
CA THR A 225 1.06 -6.44 -13.46
C THR A 225 0.57 -6.37 -12.03
N SER A 226 1.14 -5.47 -11.22
CA SER A 226 0.76 -5.31 -9.81
C SER A 226 -0.71 -4.93 -9.67
N LEU A 227 -1.15 -3.92 -10.41
CA LEU A 227 -2.54 -3.41 -10.31
C LEU A 227 -3.55 -4.42 -10.86
N ALA A 228 -3.28 -5.02 -12.00
CA ALA A 228 -4.15 -6.02 -12.59
C ALA A 228 -4.28 -7.28 -11.72
N ALA A 229 -3.17 -7.70 -11.08
CA ALA A 229 -3.18 -8.84 -10.16
C ALA A 229 -4.02 -8.54 -8.90
N ILE A 230 -3.83 -7.37 -8.28
CA ILE A 230 -4.63 -6.98 -7.10
C ILE A 230 -6.11 -6.91 -7.49
N ALA A 231 -6.47 -6.20 -8.55
CA ALA A 231 -7.86 -6.09 -8.99
C ALA A 231 -8.48 -7.46 -9.28
N ALA A 232 -7.75 -8.36 -9.96
CA ALA A 232 -8.24 -9.71 -10.23
C ALA A 232 -8.41 -10.53 -8.94
N MET A 233 -7.49 -10.42 -7.98
CA MET A 233 -7.62 -11.08 -6.68
C MET A 233 -8.80 -10.54 -5.87
N GLN A 234 -9.02 -9.23 -5.88
CA GLN A 234 -10.19 -8.62 -5.24
C GLN A 234 -11.51 -9.08 -5.87
N THR A 235 -11.56 -9.24 -7.20
CA THR A 235 -12.73 -9.78 -7.89
C THR A 235 -12.97 -11.26 -7.58
N LEU A 236 -11.88 -12.05 -7.48
CA LEU A 236 -12.01 -13.49 -7.28
C LEU A 236 -12.22 -13.89 -5.81
N TRP A 237 -11.65 -13.14 -4.88
CA TRP A 237 -11.53 -13.56 -3.48
C TRP A 237 -11.76 -12.42 -2.46
N GLY A 238 -11.91 -11.17 -2.90
CA GLY A 238 -12.06 -9.98 -2.06
C GLY A 238 -13.44 -9.33 -2.19
N ASP A 239 -13.47 -8.01 -2.28
CA ASP A 239 -14.64 -7.16 -2.18
C ASP A 239 -15.09 -6.49 -3.50
N PHE A 240 -14.52 -6.86 -4.65
CA PHE A 240 -14.90 -6.31 -5.96
C PHE A 240 -16.04 -7.10 -6.64
N ALA A 241 -16.63 -8.08 -6.02
CA ALA A 241 -17.71 -8.90 -6.54
C ALA A 241 -19.08 -8.47 -6.01
#